data_c1fa6eedf1cdc84dfffa6a2c7b9c29dc
#
_entry.id   c1fa6eedf1cdc84dfffa6a2c7b9c29dc
#
_cell.length_a   1.000
_cell.length_b   1.000
_cell.length_c   1.000
_cell.angle_alpha   90.00
_cell.angle_beta   90.00
_cell.angle_gamma   90.00
#
_symmetry.space_group_name_H-M   'P 1'
#
loop_
_entity.id
_entity.type
_entity.pdbx_description
1 polymer ?
#
loop_
_entity_poly.entity_id
_entity_poly.type
_entity_poly.pdbx_seq_one_letter_code
_entity_poly.pdbx_strand_id
1 'polypeptide(L)'
;ITQPVDHKNPAAGTFTQRVIVAHVGFDRPTILVTEGYGAAYALNPRYQEELSKLLDANMVFVEYRYFLESTPTPCNWEYLTAENSAYDLHNVNQTFRELYTGKWVSTGISKGGQTTCLYRAWFPDDVDFSVPYVAPLNRGVEDGRHEPFLRKVGTKKDRQKIEAFQIEILKHKDEIVPMLEKFCKDKKLEFRIPIAEVLDYCVLEYPFALWQWGTPTSVIPPLTSDAKTLFYHLVDISGPDYFAENQPNISFFVQAARELGYYGYDTKPFRKYLTIDSSRGYLNRIMLPKELVDKVEYRPELYHKVYDFLRDNDPKMIFIYGEVDPWSATRVPIFKGKVNEQVYIQPGGSHRARIGNMPEDMK
;
A
#
# COMPACT_ATOMS: atom_id res chain seq x y z
N ILE A 1 -22.28 -5.74 7.31
CA ILE A 1 -22.85 -4.53 7.96
C ILE A 1 -23.27 -3.55 6.88
N THR A 2 -24.44 -2.91 7.06
CA THR A 2 -24.89 -1.84 6.14
C THR A 2 -24.21 -0.53 6.54
N GLN A 3 -23.62 0.14 5.57
CA GLN A 3 -22.95 1.43 5.75
C GLN A 3 -23.57 2.48 4.84
N PRO A 4 -23.62 3.76 5.23
CA PRO A 4 -23.91 4.85 4.31
C PRO A 4 -22.83 4.97 3.23
N VAL A 5 -23.21 5.24 2.01
CA VAL A 5 -22.27 5.56 0.94
C VAL A 5 -21.49 6.84 1.29
N ASP A 6 -22.22 7.82 1.84
CA ASP A 6 -21.64 9.04 2.41
C ASP A 6 -22.16 9.26 3.84
N HIS A 7 -21.26 9.23 4.81
CA HIS A 7 -21.60 9.43 6.22
C HIS A 7 -22.07 10.84 6.55
N LYS A 8 -21.69 11.83 5.72
CA LYS A 8 -22.17 13.22 5.85
C LYS A 8 -23.55 13.43 5.24
N ASN A 9 -23.94 12.56 4.30
CA ASN A 9 -25.24 12.59 3.64
C ASN A 9 -25.83 11.18 3.52
N PRO A 10 -26.39 10.61 4.59
CA PRO A 10 -26.94 9.25 4.55
C PRO A 10 -28.04 9.04 3.50
N ALA A 11 -28.68 10.12 3.01
CA ALA A 11 -29.67 10.06 1.93
C ALA A 11 -29.04 9.71 0.56
N ALA A 12 -27.69 9.75 0.42
CA ALA A 12 -27.00 9.33 -0.80
C ALA A 12 -27.09 7.81 -1.06
N GLY A 13 -27.58 7.03 -0.09
CA GLY A 13 -27.75 5.58 -0.19
C GLY A 13 -26.86 4.81 0.74
N THR A 14 -26.96 3.49 0.64
CA THR A 14 -26.21 2.55 1.50
C THR A 14 -25.55 1.46 0.65
N PHE A 15 -24.56 0.79 1.24
CA PHE A 15 -23.96 -0.42 0.69
C PHE A 15 -23.71 -1.45 1.81
N THR A 16 -23.47 -2.69 1.42
CA THR A 16 -23.09 -3.75 2.38
C THR A 16 -21.59 -3.87 2.45
N GLN A 17 -21.03 -3.73 3.65
CA GLN A 17 -19.61 -3.91 3.91
C GLN A 17 -19.36 -5.27 4.56
N ARG A 18 -18.39 -6.03 4.03
CA ARG A 18 -17.96 -7.31 4.61
C ARG A 18 -17.15 -7.06 5.88
N VAL A 19 -17.56 -7.76 6.95
CA VAL A 19 -16.81 -7.84 8.21
C VAL A 19 -16.64 -9.30 8.58
N ILE A 20 -15.43 -9.74 8.85
CA ILE A 20 -15.09 -11.11 9.22
C ILE A 20 -14.72 -11.12 10.69
N VAL A 21 -15.35 -12.02 11.45
CA VAL A 21 -15.15 -12.11 12.90
C VAL A 21 -14.60 -13.48 13.27
N ALA A 22 -13.50 -13.48 14.03
CA ALA A 22 -13.02 -14.67 14.73
C ALA A 22 -13.22 -14.45 16.24
N HIS A 23 -14.04 -15.30 16.85
CA HIS A 23 -14.41 -15.20 18.26
C HIS A 23 -13.52 -16.09 19.13
N VAL A 24 -12.97 -15.52 20.20
CA VAL A 24 -12.21 -16.23 21.26
C VAL A 24 -12.94 -16.16 22.60
N GLY A 25 -13.47 -15.00 22.94
CA GLY A 25 -14.24 -14.79 24.18
C GLY A 25 -14.70 -13.35 24.33
N PHE A 26 -15.82 -13.12 24.99
CA PHE A 26 -16.44 -11.79 25.10
C PHE A 26 -15.61 -10.80 25.94
N ASP A 27 -14.83 -11.28 26.91
CA ASP A 27 -13.94 -10.52 27.78
C ASP A 27 -12.49 -10.42 27.27
N ARG A 28 -12.20 -11.10 26.15
CA ARG A 28 -10.86 -11.10 25.53
C ARG A 28 -10.60 -9.78 24.80
N PRO A 29 -9.33 -9.39 24.62
CA PRO A 29 -9.00 -8.27 23.75
C PRO A 29 -9.57 -8.48 22.33
N THR A 30 -9.82 -7.40 21.63
CA THR A 30 -10.32 -7.44 20.25
C THR A 30 -9.39 -6.66 19.32
N ILE A 31 -8.97 -7.30 18.25
CA ILE A 31 -8.17 -6.69 17.21
C ILE A 31 -9.10 -6.23 16.10
N LEU A 32 -9.18 -4.92 15.90
CA LEU A 32 -9.82 -4.30 14.74
C LEU A 32 -8.81 -4.22 13.61
N VAL A 33 -8.94 -5.10 12.62
CA VAL A 33 -8.07 -5.08 11.44
C VAL A 33 -8.64 -4.10 10.43
N THR A 34 -7.93 -2.99 10.27
CA THR A 34 -8.26 -1.90 9.34
C THR A 34 -7.62 -2.20 7.99
N GLU A 35 -8.21 -3.13 7.23
CA GLU A 35 -7.70 -3.51 5.92
C GLU A 35 -7.71 -2.30 4.95
N GLY A 36 -6.79 -2.28 4.02
CA GLY A 36 -6.75 -1.24 2.99
C GLY A 36 -7.33 -1.70 1.66
N TYR A 37 -7.64 -2.98 1.52
CA TYR A 37 -8.02 -3.66 0.29
C TYR A 37 -9.15 -4.66 0.53
N GLY A 38 -9.31 -5.63 -0.38
CA GLY A 38 -10.25 -6.73 -0.22
C GLY A 38 -9.83 -7.73 0.86
N ALA A 39 -10.78 -8.25 1.60
CA ALA A 39 -10.57 -9.13 2.76
C ALA A 39 -10.83 -10.61 2.48
N ALA A 40 -10.98 -11.03 1.22
CA ALA A 40 -11.36 -12.42 0.89
C ALA A 40 -10.39 -13.47 1.45
N TYR A 41 -9.12 -13.16 1.59
CA TYR A 41 -8.13 -14.08 2.16
C TYR A 41 -8.38 -14.39 3.65
N ALA A 42 -9.00 -13.46 4.37
CA ALA A 42 -9.35 -13.64 5.78
C ALA A 42 -10.59 -14.53 6.00
N LEU A 43 -11.29 -14.92 4.91
CA LEU A 43 -12.35 -15.94 4.95
C LEU A 43 -11.80 -17.36 5.17
N ASN A 44 -10.48 -17.56 4.98
CA ASN A 44 -9.86 -18.83 5.31
C ASN A 44 -9.94 -19.07 6.84
N PRO A 45 -10.59 -20.17 7.30
CA PRO A 45 -10.75 -20.43 8.75
C PRO A 45 -9.42 -20.60 9.50
N ARG A 46 -8.31 -20.78 8.80
CA ARG A 46 -6.96 -20.89 9.37
C ARG A 46 -6.23 -19.55 9.43
N TYR A 47 -6.84 -18.49 8.86
CA TYR A 47 -6.23 -17.17 8.89
C TYR A 47 -6.26 -16.62 10.31
N GLN A 48 -5.12 -16.12 10.77
CA GLN A 48 -4.97 -15.38 12.01
C GLN A 48 -4.09 -14.16 11.75
N GLU A 49 -4.59 -13.00 12.14
CA GLU A 49 -3.79 -11.79 12.17
C GLU A 49 -2.75 -11.90 13.30
N GLU A 50 -1.56 -11.31 13.10
CA GLU A 50 -0.43 -11.49 14.03
C GLU A 50 -0.78 -11.12 15.48
N LEU A 51 -1.39 -9.95 15.70
CA LEU A 51 -1.72 -9.50 17.05
C LEU A 51 -2.85 -10.33 17.67
N SER A 52 -3.81 -10.81 16.87
CA SER A 52 -4.87 -11.68 17.38
C SER A 52 -4.31 -12.98 17.93
N LYS A 53 -3.26 -13.50 17.28
CA LYS A 53 -2.52 -14.67 17.76
C LYS A 53 -1.66 -14.38 18.99
N LEU A 54 -0.91 -13.26 18.98
CA LEU A 54 -0.01 -12.90 20.08
C LEU A 54 -0.76 -12.59 21.37
N LEU A 55 -1.94 -12.00 21.27
CA LEU A 55 -2.74 -11.55 22.43
C LEU A 55 -3.87 -12.52 22.78
N ASP A 56 -4.00 -13.64 22.08
CA ASP A 56 -5.14 -14.57 22.21
C ASP A 56 -6.47 -13.78 22.19
N ALA A 57 -6.66 -13.02 21.11
CA ALA A 57 -7.68 -11.99 20.98
C ALA A 57 -8.74 -12.32 19.92
N ASN A 58 -9.95 -11.78 20.10
CA ASN A 58 -10.94 -11.72 19.03
C ASN A 58 -10.38 -10.93 17.85
N MET A 59 -10.85 -11.22 16.65
CA MET A 59 -10.53 -10.46 15.44
C MET A 59 -11.81 -9.95 14.80
N VAL A 60 -11.87 -8.64 14.54
CA VAL A 60 -12.89 -7.98 13.73
C VAL A 60 -12.16 -7.41 12.52
N PHE A 61 -12.29 -8.07 11.37
CA PHE A 61 -11.56 -7.75 10.15
C PHE A 61 -12.51 -7.05 9.18
N VAL A 62 -12.19 -5.82 8.77
CA VAL A 62 -13.08 -4.98 7.96
C VAL A 62 -12.53 -4.86 6.55
N GLU A 63 -13.27 -5.38 5.54
CA GLU A 63 -12.96 -5.14 4.13
C GLU A 63 -13.12 -3.65 3.82
N TYR A 64 -12.14 -3.09 3.09
CA TYR A 64 -12.19 -1.66 2.78
C TYR A 64 -13.29 -1.36 1.77
N ARG A 65 -13.98 -0.21 1.93
CA ARG A 65 -14.99 0.21 0.94
C ARG A 65 -14.41 0.28 -0.47
N TYR A 66 -15.21 -0.03 -1.50
CA TYR A 66 -14.84 -0.12 -2.91
C TYR A 66 -13.91 -1.29 -3.28
N PHE A 67 -13.80 -2.29 -2.40
CA PHE A 67 -13.13 -3.54 -2.73
C PHE A 67 -14.11 -4.72 -2.66
N LEU A 68 -13.99 -5.60 -3.63
CA LEU A 68 -14.79 -6.84 -3.73
C LEU A 68 -16.29 -6.58 -3.45
N GLU A 69 -16.86 -7.30 -2.49
CA GLU A 69 -18.28 -7.20 -2.14
C GLU A 69 -18.63 -5.94 -1.35
N SER A 70 -17.62 -5.22 -0.83
CA SER A 70 -17.80 -3.92 -0.17
C SER A 70 -17.81 -2.74 -1.16
N THR A 71 -18.12 -3.00 -2.43
CA THR A 71 -18.23 -1.97 -3.47
C THR A 71 -19.67 -1.48 -3.58
N PRO A 72 -19.95 -0.16 -3.37
CA PRO A 72 -21.27 0.41 -3.57
C PRO A 72 -21.76 0.27 -5.02
N THR A 73 -23.07 0.06 -5.19
CA THR A 73 -23.71 0.05 -6.50
C THR A 73 -24.89 1.05 -6.50
N PRO A 74 -24.88 2.07 -7.38
CA PRO A 74 -23.85 2.39 -8.38
C PRO A 74 -22.51 2.84 -7.77
N CYS A 75 -21.41 2.55 -8.48
CA CYS A 75 -20.07 2.99 -8.07
C CYS A 75 -19.89 4.48 -8.37
N ASN A 76 -19.90 5.31 -7.32
CA ASN A 76 -19.56 6.73 -7.42
C ASN A 76 -18.25 6.99 -6.67
N TRP A 77 -17.18 7.28 -7.40
CA TRP A 77 -15.84 7.49 -6.86
C TRP A 77 -15.72 8.66 -5.88
N GLU A 78 -16.68 9.62 -5.88
CA GLU A 78 -16.65 10.76 -4.95
C GLU A 78 -16.73 10.34 -3.47
N TYR A 79 -17.38 9.22 -3.19
CA TYR A 79 -17.54 8.71 -1.83
C TYR A 79 -16.40 7.78 -1.36
N LEU A 80 -15.44 7.47 -2.25
CA LEU A 80 -14.22 6.78 -1.85
C LEU A 80 -13.26 7.78 -1.21
N THR A 81 -13.45 8.04 0.09
CA THR A 81 -12.64 8.96 0.88
C THR A 81 -12.13 8.31 2.16
N ALA A 82 -10.99 8.78 2.67
CA ALA A 82 -10.43 8.36 3.95
C ALA A 82 -11.38 8.66 5.11
N GLU A 83 -12.07 9.80 5.06
CA GLU A 83 -13.05 10.17 6.07
C GLU A 83 -14.22 9.18 6.13
N ASN A 84 -14.84 8.87 4.99
CA ASN A 84 -15.90 7.85 4.96
C ASN A 84 -15.40 6.48 5.44
N SER A 85 -14.17 6.11 5.11
CA SER A 85 -13.57 4.86 5.58
C SER A 85 -13.33 4.84 7.09
N ALA A 86 -12.96 5.99 7.68
CA ALA A 86 -12.83 6.11 9.13
C ALA A 86 -14.19 5.95 9.84
N TYR A 87 -15.25 6.54 9.30
CA TYR A 87 -16.60 6.39 9.81
C TYR A 87 -17.14 4.96 9.67
N ASP A 88 -16.80 4.24 8.59
CA ASP A 88 -17.12 2.82 8.45
C ASP A 88 -16.54 2.01 9.61
N LEU A 89 -15.25 2.21 9.90
CA LEU A 89 -14.55 1.54 10.99
C LEU A 89 -15.13 1.90 12.36
N HIS A 90 -15.49 3.17 12.55
CA HIS A 90 -16.18 3.63 13.75
C HIS A 90 -17.50 2.88 13.96
N ASN A 91 -18.34 2.80 12.95
CA ASN A 91 -19.62 2.09 13.05
C ASN A 91 -19.42 0.60 13.35
N VAL A 92 -18.43 -0.04 12.74
CA VAL A 92 -18.06 -1.43 13.04
C VAL A 92 -17.58 -1.55 14.49
N ASN A 93 -16.69 -0.67 14.93
CA ASN A 93 -16.19 -0.65 16.30
C ASN A 93 -17.35 -0.51 17.31
N GLN A 94 -18.24 0.48 17.15
CA GLN A 94 -19.37 0.70 18.04
C GLN A 94 -20.30 -0.52 18.08
N THR A 95 -20.58 -1.14 16.93
CA THR A 95 -21.42 -2.34 16.85
C THR A 95 -20.84 -3.51 17.65
N PHE A 96 -19.53 -3.76 17.53
CA PHE A 96 -18.92 -4.90 18.22
C PHE A 96 -18.49 -4.62 19.65
N ARG A 97 -18.36 -3.35 20.07
CA ARG A 97 -18.10 -2.99 21.47
C ARG A 97 -19.23 -3.39 22.41
N GLU A 98 -20.46 -3.51 21.91
CA GLU A 98 -21.59 -4.02 22.70
C GLU A 98 -21.38 -5.50 23.07
N LEU A 99 -20.64 -6.25 22.26
CA LEU A 99 -20.36 -7.68 22.46
C LEU A 99 -19.01 -7.93 23.13
N TYR A 100 -17.97 -7.17 22.75
CA TYR A 100 -16.59 -7.35 23.19
C TYR A 100 -16.16 -6.22 24.11
N THR A 101 -16.22 -6.48 25.42
CA THR A 101 -15.98 -5.46 26.46
C THR A 101 -14.49 -5.31 26.86
N GLY A 102 -13.62 -6.18 26.34
CA GLY A 102 -12.17 -6.14 26.56
C GLY A 102 -11.49 -4.95 25.90
N LYS A 103 -10.15 -4.93 25.96
CA LYS A 103 -9.33 -3.91 25.29
C LYS A 103 -9.41 -4.02 23.77
N TRP A 104 -9.42 -2.88 23.10
CA TRP A 104 -9.43 -2.81 21.63
C TRP A 104 -8.10 -2.32 21.08
N VAL A 105 -7.59 -3.01 20.06
CA VAL A 105 -6.36 -2.65 19.34
C VAL A 105 -6.67 -2.56 17.86
N SER A 106 -6.32 -1.45 17.21
CA SER A 106 -6.41 -1.37 15.76
C SER A 106 -5.07 -1.68 15.11
N THR A 107 -5.11 -2.39 13.98
CA THR A 107 -3.91 -2.75 13.23
C THR A 107 -4.22 -2.88 11.74
N GLY A 108 -3.20 -2.71 10.93
CA GLY A 108 -3.26 -2.92 9.48
C GLY A 108 -1.88 -2.85 8.86
N ILE A 109 -1.77 -3.34 7.63
CA ILE A 109 -0.51 -3.45 6.91
C ILE A 109 -0.53 -2.56 5.68
N SER A 110 0.55 -1.81 5.41
CA SER A 110 0.67 -0.98 4.20
C SER A 110 -0.45 0.06 4.11
N LYS A 111 -1.30 0.05 3.09
CA LYS A 111 -2.52 0.86 3.03
C LYS A 111 -3.42 0.60 4.24
N GLY A 112 -3.50 -0.64 4.73
CA GLY A 112 -4.20 -0.97 5.98
C GLY A 112 -3.57 -0.28 7.20
N GLY A 113 -2.23 -0.22 7.25
CA GLY A 113 -1.51 0.56 8.27
C GLY A 113 -1.78 2.07 8.16
N GLN A 114 -1.83 2.61 6.95
CA GLN A 114 -2.26 3.99 6.70
C GLN A 114 -3.71 4.20 7.16
N THR A 115 -4.59 3.21 6.92
CA THR A 115 -5.98 3.20 7.40
C THR A 115 -6.04 3.20 8.94
N THR A 116 -5.16 2.44 9.61
CA THR A 116 -5.02 2.51 11.08
C THR A 116 -4.71 3.92 11.56
N CYS A 117 -3.76 4.60 10.89
CA CYS A 117 -3.36 5.97 11.24
C CYS A 117 -4.50 6.98 11.04
N LEU A 118 -5.18 6.92 9.89
CA LEU A 118 -6.31 7.82 9.63
C LEU A 118 -7.47 7.55 10.58
N TYR A 119 -7.83 6.31 10.83
CA TYR A 119 -8.88 5.95 11.77
C TYR A 119 -8.58 6.51 13.16
N ARG A 120 -7.36 6.32 13.66
CA ARG A 120 -6.93 6.85 14.96
C ARG A 120 -7.00 8.38 15.03
N ALA A 121 -6.73 9.09 13.91
CA ALA A 121 -6.79 10.53 13.84
C ALA A 121 -8.23 11.10 13.79
N TRP A 122 -9.20 10.31 13.29
CA TRP A 122 -10.62 10.68 13.31
C TRP A 122 -11.32 10.30 14.61
N PHE A 123 -11.00 9.11 15.14
CA PHE A 123 -11.64 8.51 16.31
C PHE A 123 -10.59 8.06 17.34
N PRO A 124 -9.96 9.03 18.04
CA PRO A 124 -8.82 8.74 18.94
C PRO A 124 -9.17 7.84 20.13
N ASP A 125 -10.43 7.79 20.53
CA ASP A 125 -10.89 7.07 21.73
C ASP A 125 -11.54 5.70 21.41
N ASP A 126 -11.68 5.35 20.14
CA ASP A 126 -12.31 4.11 19.72
C ASP A 126 -11.48 2.87 20.06
N VAL A 127 -10.17 2.99 20.19
CA VAL A 127 -9.28 1.88 20.54
C VAL A 127 -8.27 2.31 21.61
N ASP A 128 -7.86 1.37 22.45
CA ASP A 128 -6.88 1.60 23.50
C ASP A 128 -5.45 1.76 22.94
N PHE A 129 -5.16 1.06 21.82
CA PHE A 129 -3.84 0.99 21.22
C PHE A 129 -3.92 0.83 19.71
N SER A 130 -2.86 1.22 18.97
CA SER A 130 -2.78 1.01 17.53
C SER A 130 -1.40 0.54 17.09
N VAL A 131 -1.37 -0.42 16.17
CA VAL A 131 -0.11 -0.97 15.62
C VAL A 131 -0.17 -0.94 14.08
N PRO A 132 0.13 0.21 13.45
CA PRO A 132 0.26 0.29 12.01
C PRO A 132 1.60 -0.30 11.52
N TYR A 133 1.52 -1.30 10.62
CA TYR A 133 2.68 -1.91 9.98
C TYR A 133 2.96 -1.27 8.62
N VAL A 134 4.21 -0.92 8.38
CA VAL A 134 4.75 -0.39 7.12
C VAL A 134 3.83 0.65 6.46
N ALA A 135 3.28 1.51 7.31
CA ALA A 135 2.26 2.50 6.99
C ALA A 135 2.88 3.77 6.38
N PRO A 136 2.67 4.07 5.09
CA PRO A 136 3.16 5.31 4.50
C PRO A 136 2.32 6.51 4.96
N LEU A 137 2.96 7.66 5.06
CA LEU A 137 2.31 8.97 5.22
C LEU A 137 2.83 9.89 4.12
N ASN A 138 2.28 9.73 2.90
CA ASN A 138 2.68 10.54 1.75
C ASN A 138 2.03 11.93 1.81
N ARG A 139 2.73 12.92 1.25
CA ARG A 139 2.32 14.33 1.19
C ARG A 139 2.05 14.85 -0.23
N GLY A 140 1.98 13.94 -1.20
CA GLY A 140 1.71 14.26 -2.60
C GLY A 140 1.61 13.02 -3.46
N VAL A 141 1.07 13.18 -4.67
CA VAL A 141 0.90 12.09 -5.64
C VAL A 141 2.25 11.53 -6.11
N GLU A 142 3.27 12.38 -6.19
CA GLU A 142 4.66 12.00 -6.44
C GLU A 142 5.49 12.53 -5.29
N ASP A 143 5.43 11.84 -4.15
CA ASP A 143 6.14 12.23 -2.94
C ASP A 143 7.65 12.06 -3.13
N GLY A 144 8.36 13.13 -3.33
CA GLY A 144 9.77 13.18 -3.70
C GLY A 144 10.75 12.63 -2.65
N ARG A 145 10.29 11.84 -1.65
CA ARG A 145 11.15 11.17 -0.65
C ARG A 145 11.58 9.77 -1.09
N HIS A 146 10.87 9.12 -2.02
CA HIS A 146 11.17 7.75 -2.45
C HIS A 146 12.41 7.65 -3.32
N GLU A 147 12.60 8.55 -4.28
CA GLU A 147 13.76 8.53 -5.18
C GLU A 147 15.09 8.75 -4.41
N PRO A 148 15.20 9.71 -3.47
CA PRO A 148 16.38 9.82 -2.60
C PRO A 148 16.62 8.60 -1.73
N PHE A 149 15.56 7.92 -1.28
CA PHE A 149 15.66 6.68 -0.52
C PHE A 149 16.26 5.56 -1.39
N LEU A 150 15.70 5.34 -2.57
CA LEU A 150 16.19 4.32 -3.52
C LEU A 150 17.65 4.55 -3.96
N ARG A 151 18.11 5.82 -3.98
CA ARG A 151 19.52 6.13 -4.22
C ARG A 151 20.46 5.83 -3.04
N LYS A 152 19.94 5.48 -1.87
CA LYS A 152 20.72 5.24 -0.65
C LYS A 152 20.55 3.83 -0.07
N VAL A 153 19.41 3.19 -0.30
CA VAL A 153 19.07 1.87 0.27
C VAL A 153 20.08 0.79 -0.15
N GLY A 154 20.36 -0.15 0.76
CA GLY A 154 21.31 -1.24 0.54
C GLY A 154 22.75 -0.76 0.31
N THR A 155 23.58 -1.61 -0.28
CA THR A 155 24.97 -1.26 -0.61
C THR A 155 25.06 -0.53 -1.95
N LYS A 156 26.16 0.19 -2.18
CA LYS A 156 26.46 0.79 -3.48
C LYS A 156 26.50 -0.26 -4.59
N LYS A 157 27.06 -1.45 -4.29
CA LYS A 157 27.15 -2.57 -5.23
C LYS A 157 25.77 -3.07 -5.64
N ASP A 158 24.85 -3.18 -4.70
CA ASP A 158 23.46 -3.59 -5.01
C ASP A 158 22.78 -2.61 -5.94
N ARG A 159 22.85 -1.32 -5.63
CA ARG A 159 22.25 -0.27 -6.49
C ARG A 159 22.84 -0.24 -7.89
N GLN A 160 24.16 -0.41 -8.01
CA GLN A 160 24.85 -0.49 -9.32
C GLN A 160 24.39 -1.73 -10.11
N LYS A 161 24.21 -2.87 -9.44
CA LYS A 161 23.72 -4.10 -10.08
C LYS A 161 22.29 -3.94 -10.58
N ILE A 162 21.43 -3.31 -9.78
CA ILE A 162 20.05 -3.01 -10.16
C ILE A 162 20.00 -2.08 -11.38
N GLU A 163 20.71 -0.95 -11.33
CA GLU A 163 20.75 0.02 -12.44
C GLU A 163 21.33 -0.60 -13.72
N ALA A 164 22.39 -1.41 -13.61
CA ALA A 164 22.96 -2.10 -14.76
C ALA A 164 21.98 -3.08 -15.40
N PHE A 165 21.20 -3.81 -14.59
CA PHE A 165 20.14 -4.70 -15.07
C PHE A 165 19.03 -3.92 -15.80
N GLN A 166 18.56 -2.81 -15.22
CA GLN A 166 17.56 -1.95 -15.86
C GLN A 166 18.02 -1.42 -17.22
N ILE A 167 19.29 -0.98 -17.30
CA ILE A 167 19.87 -0.52 -18.55
C ILE A 167 19.97 -1.65 -19.57
N GLU A 168 20.32 -2.86 -19.14
CA GLU A 168 20.45 -4.01 -20.05
C GLU A 168 19.10 -4.41 -20.65
N ILE A 169 18.04 -4.45 -19.85
CA ILE A 169 16.66 -4.65 -20.34
C ILE A 169 16.31 -3.62 -21.44
N LEU A 170 16.60 -2.35 -21.17
CA LEU A 170 16.28 -1.26 -22.11
C LEU A 170 17.10 -1.30 -23.40
N LYS A 171 18.30 -1.87 -23.38
CA LYS A 171 19.09 -2.10 -24.59
C LYS A 171 18.54 -3.22 -25.48
N HIS A 172 17.88 -4.20 -24.87
CA HIS A 172 17.26 -5.33 -25.55
C HIS A 172 15.79 -5.10 -25.91
N LYS A 173 15.31 -3.86 -25.99
CA LYS A 173 13.92 -3.52 -26.30
C LYS A 173 13.37 -4.22 -27.53
N ASP A 174 14.14 -4.26 -28.62
CA ASP A 174 13.70 -4.86 -29.88
C ASP A 174 13.36 -6.35 -29.74
N GLU A 175 14.02 -7.05 -28.83
CA GLU A 175 13.74 -8.45 -28.52
C GLU A 175 12.67 -8.61 -27.43
N ILE A 176 12.69 -7.74 -26.40
CA ILE A 176 11.86 -7.87 -25.19
C ILE A 176 10.43 -7.37 -25.42
N VAL A 177 10.22 -6.29 -26.18
CA VAL A 177 8.86 -5.76 -26.43
C VAL A 177 7.95 -6.80 -27.08
N PRO A 178 8.35 -7.56 -28.11
CA PRO A 178 7.52 -8.65 -28.65
C PRO A 178 7.23 -9.76 -27.63
N MET A 179 8.17 -10.08 -26.73
CA MET A 179 7.94 -11.06 -25.65
C MET A 179 6.91 -10.54 -24.65
N LEU A 180 7.02 -9.25 -24.26
CA LEU A 180 6.07 -8.60 -23.36
C LEU A 180 4.68 -8.53 -23.97
N GLU A 181 4.56 -8.18 -25.25
CA GLU A 181 3.28 -8.15 -25.97
C GLU A 181 2.59 -9.52 -25.95
N LYS A 182 3.34 -10.59 -26.25
CA LYS A 182 2.84 -11.96 -26.15
C LYS A 182 2.43 -12.31 -24.74
N PHE A 183 3.27 -11.99 -23.74
CA PHE A 183 2.98 -12.26 -22.32
C PHE A 183 1.69 -11.56 -21.87
N CYS A 184 1.53 -10.28 -22.21
CA CYS A 184 0.33 -9.50 -21.85
C CYS A 184 -0.92 -10.07 -22.52
N LYS A 185 -0.85 -10.47 -23.79
CA LYS A 185 -1.95 -11.11 -24.52
C LYS A 185 -2.34 -12.44 -23.89
N ASP A 186 -1.37 -13.30 -23.55
CA ASP A 186 -1.62 -14.59 -22.91
C ASP A 186 -2.27 -14.42 -21.52
N LYS A 187 -1.93 -13.35 -20.80
CA LYS A 187 -2.49 -12.96 -19.50
C LYS A 187 -3.77 -12.13 -19.58
N LYS A 188 -4.21 -11.73 -20.78
CA LYS A 188 -5.38 -10.87 -21.03
C LYS A 188 -5.28 -9.51 -20.30
N LEU A 189 -4.07 -8.95 -20.25
CA LEU A 189 -3.84 -7.63 -19.67
C LEU A 189 -4.18 -6.55 -20.70
N GLU A 190 -4.87 -5.53 -20.27
CA GLU A 190 -5.29 -4.39 -21.10
C GLU A 190 -4.55 -3.13 -20.68
N PHE A 191 -4.06 -2.36 -21.66
CA PHE A 191 -3.29 -1.14 -21.41
C PHE A 191 -3.78 0.02 -22.27
N ARG A 192 -3.71 1.20 -21.70
CA ARG A 192 -4.03 2.48 -22.33
C ARG A 192 -2.87 3.07 -23.13
N ILE A 193 -1.67 2.56 -22.88
CA ILE A 193 -0.41 3.02 -23.44
C ILE A 193 0.24 1.92 -24.30
N PRO A 194 1.12 2.28 -25.26
CA PRO A 194 1.87 1.30 -26.05
C PRO A 194 2.68 0.34 -25.18
N ILE A 195 2.83 -0.91 -25.61
CA ILE A 195 3.59 -1.95 -24.87
C ILE A 195 5.05 -1.54 -24.61
N ALA A 196 5.67 -0.79 -25.52
CA ALA A 196 7.01 -0.26 -25.29
C ALA A 196 7.08 0.70 -24.09
N GLU A 197 6.04 1.50 -23.85
CA GLU A 197 5.93 2.34 -22.65
C GLU A 197 5.63 1.51 -21.39
N VAL A 198 4.83 0.43 -21.51
CA VAL A 198 4.61 -0.52 -20.40
C VAL A 198 5.94 -1.13 -19.95
N LEU A 199 6.82 -1.51 -20.90
CA LEU A 199 8.18 -1.99 -20.58
C LEU A 199 8.97 -0.94 -19.80
N ASP A 200 8.93 0.32 -20.24
CA ASP A 200 9.60 1.40 -19.53
C ASP A 200 9.14 1.50 -18.07
N TYR A 201 7.84 1.42 -17.82
CA TYR A 201 7.29 1.44 -16.46
C TYR A 201 7.67 0.21 -15.65
N CYS A 202 7.68 -1.00 -16.22
CA CYS A 202 8.18 -2.19 -15.54
C CYS A 202 9.65 -2.02 -15.11
N VAL A 203 10.48 -1.44 -15.97
CA VAL A 203 11.90 -1.17 -15.67
C VAL A 203 12.06 -0.10 -14.60
N LEU A 204 11.25 0.96 -14.63
CA LEU A 204 11.29 2.03 -13.62
C LEU A 204 10.80 1.54 -12.25
N GLU A 205 9.81 0.64 -12.21
CA GLU A 205 9.26 0.03 -11.00
C GLU A 205 10.23 -0.97 -10.35
N TYR A 206 11.11 -1.58 -11.14
CA TYR A 206 11.95 -2.70 -10.72
C TYR A 206 12.70 -2.49 -9.39
N PRO A 207 13.41 -1.36 -9.12
CA PRO A 207 14.08 -1.16 -7.85
C PRO A 207 13.12 -1.03 -6.68
N PHE A 208 11.95 -0.42 -6.89
CA PHE A 208 10.94 -0.27 -5.85
C PHE A 208 10.38 -1.64 -5.44
N ALA A 209 9.91 -2.42 -6.39
CA ALA A 209 9.36 -3.76 -6.15
C ALA A 209 10.40 -4.71 -5.55
N LEU A 210 11.65 -4.68 -6.02
CA LEU A 210 12.73 -5.53 -5.50
C LEU A 210 12.97 -5.28 -4.00
N TRP A 211 13.14 -4.02 -3.62
CA TRP A 211 13.39 -3.66 -2.22
C TRP A 211 12.15 -3.82 -1.35
N GLN A 212 10.97 -3.47 -1.85
CA GLN A 212 9.71 -3.64 -1.12
C GLN A 212 9.53 -5.08 -0.64
N TRP A 213 9.82 -6.06 -1.50
CA TRP A 213 9.64 -7.46 -1.13
C TRP A 213 10.85 -8.12 -0.50
N GLY A 214 11.96 -7.38 -0.41
CA GLY A 214 13.22 -7.89 0.18
C GLY A 214 13.87 -8.95 -0.71
N THR A 215 13.70 -8.85 -2.02
CA THR A 215 14.33 -9.75 -2.97
C THR A 215 15.84 -9.48 -3.01
N PRO A 216 16.70 -10.47 -2.73
CA PRO A 216 18.14 -10.25 -2.68
C PRO A 216 18.69 -9.98 -4.08
N THR A 217 19.62 -9.02 -4.20
CA THR A 217 20.24 -8.68 -5.49
C THR A 217 21.07 -9.82 -6.08
N SER A 218 21.38 -10.86 -5.30
CA SER A 218 22.08 -12.06 -5.77
C SER A 218 21.29 -12.82 -6.85
N VAL A 219 19.93 -12.74 -6.84
CA VAL A 219 19.09 -13.44 -7.82
C VAL A 219 19.01 -12.72 -9.17
N ILE A 220 19.49 -11.48 -9.29
CA ILE A 220 19.55 -10.76 -10.56
C ILE A 220 20.48 -11.53 -11.52
N PRO A 221 20.02 -11.94 -12.71
CA PRO A 221 20.80 -12.71 -13.65
C PRO A 221 22.03 -11.94 -14.15
N PRO A 222 23.08 -12.64 -14.61
CA PRO A 222 24.22 -12.01 -15.28
C PRO A 222 23.75 -11.19 -16.48
N LEU A 223 24.36 -10.03 -16.72
CA LEU A 223 24.02 -9.16 -17.86
C LEU A 223 24.31 -9.81 -19.24
N THR A 224 25.12 -10.87 -19.24
CA THR A 224 25.41 -11.70 -20.44
C THR A 224 24.34 -12.76 -20.71
N SER A 225 23.29 -12.82 -19.90
CA SER A 225 22.15 -13.73 -20.13
C SER A 225 21.39 -13.33 -21.39
N ASP A 226 20.69 -14.28 -21.99
CA ASP A 226 19.83 -14.01 -23.14
C ASP A 226 18.65 -13.09 -22.78
N ALA A 227 18.07 -12.41 -23.76
CA ALA A 227 16.95 -11.50 -23.58
C ALA A 227 15.74 -12.17 -22.88
N LYS A 228 15.53 -13.47 -23.13
CA LYS A 228 14.45 -14.23 -22.54
C LYS A 228 14.62 -14.40 -21.03
N THR A 229 15.82 -14.75 -20.60
CA THR A 229 16.16 -14.87 -19.14
C THR A 229 16.02 -13.53 -18.43
N LEU A 230 16.51 -12.46 -19.03
CA LEU A 230 16.39 -11.09 -18.49
C LEU A 230 14.92 -10.68 -18.40
N PHE A 231 14.13 -10.93 -19.44
CA PHE A 231 12.71 -10.61 -19.51
C PHE A 231 11.89 -11.31 -18.40
N TYR A 232 12.03 -12.63 -18.24
CA TYR A 232 11.26 -13.33 -17.22
C TYR A 232 11.64 -12.90 -15.81
N HIS A 233 12.91 -12.60 -15.55
CA HIS A 233 13.31 -12.04 -14.26
C HIS A 233 12.69 -10.65 -14.01
N LEU A 234 12.63 -9.79 -15.04
CA LEU A 234 11.96 -8.48 -14.92
C LEU A 234 10.48 -8.65 -14.53
N VAL A 235 9.74 -9.47 -15.28
CA VAL A 235 8.29 -9.62 -15.04
C VAL A 235 7.94 -10.36 -13.75
N ASP A 236 8.85 -11.17 -13.23
CA ASP A 236 8.71 -11.80 -11.91
C ASP A 236 8.85 -10.80 -10.75
N ILE A 237 9.61 -9.72 -10.94
CA ILE A 237 9.85 -8.69 -9.90
C ILE A 237 8.87 -7.51 -10.06
N SER A 238 8.74 -6.99 -11.28
CA SER A 238 7.93 -5.81 -11.62
C SER A 238 7.10 -6.08 -12.88
N GLY A 239 6.08 -6.92 -12.74
CA GLY A 239 5.24 -7.38 -13.83
C GLY A 239 4.35 -6.29 -14.43
N PRO A 240 3.95 -6.44 -15.70
CA PRO A 240 3.10 -5.46 -16.40
C PRO A 240 1.67 -5.38 -15.85
N ASP A 241 1.19 -6.44 -15.18
CA ASP A 241 -0.14 -6.50 -14.56
C ASP A 241 -0.41 -5.34 -13.59
N TYR A 242 0.64 -4.84 -12.95
CA TYR A 242 0.57 -3.66 -12.08
C TYR A 242 0.06 -2.39 -12.80
N PHE A 243 0.36 -2.25 -14.09
CA PHE A 243 0.00 -1.09 -14.92
C PHE A 243 -1.23 -1.34 -15.81
N ALA A 244 -1.86 -2.51 -15.70
CA ALA A 244 -3.01 -2.87 -16.51
C ALA A 244 -4.27 -2.09 -16.10
N GLU A 245 -5.13 -1.71 -17.06
CA GLU A 245 -6.42 -1.06 -16.80
C GLU A 245 -7.39 -1.97 -16.04
N ASN A 246 -7.30 -3.28 -16.24
CA ASN A 246 -8.15 -4.29 -15.62
C ASN A 246 -7.55 -4.90 -14.34
N GLN A 247 -6.58 -4.21 -13.72
CA GLN A 247 -5.98 -4.67 -12.47
C GLN A 247 -6.95 -4.50 -11.27
N PRO A 248 -6.90 -5.39 -10.25
CA PRO A 248 -7.93 -5.48 -9.21
C PRO A 248 -7.88 -4.34 -8.17
N ASN A 249 -6.81 -3.56 -8.12
CA ASN A 249 -6.59 -2.53 -7.10
C ASN A 249 -6.88 -1.11 -7.59
N ILE A 250 -7.70 -0.95 -8.63
CA ILE A 250 -8.01 0.36 -9.22
C ILE A 250 -8.55 1.36 -8.19
N SER A 251 -9.35 0.89 -7.24
CA SER A 251 -9.89 1.72 -6.14
C SER A 251 -8.78 2.31 -5.26
N PHE A 252 -7.70 1.57 -5.04
CA PHE A 252 -6.52 2.09 -4.34
C PHE A 252 -5.90 3.27 -5.11
N PHE A 253 -5.72 3.16 -6.42
CA PHE A 253 -5.10 4.22 -7.21
C PHE A 253 -5.97 5.47 -7.31
N VAL A 254 -7.30 5.32 -7.36
CA VAL A 254 -8.23 6.46 -7.27
C VAL A 254 -8.02 7.22 -5.96
N GLN A 255 -7.94 6.50 -4.85
CA GLN A 255 -7.73 7.11 -3.54
C GLN A 255 -6.30 7.66 -3.38
N ALA A 256 -5.29 6.98 -3.92
CA ALA A 256 -3.91 7.45 -3.92
C ALA A 256 -3.76 8.78 -4.68
N ALA A 257 -4.37 8.89 -5.87
CA ALA A 257 -4.37 10.12 -6.65
C ALA A 257 -5.09 11.28 -5.94
N ARG A 258 -6.16 10.96 -5.18
CA ARG A 258 -6.99 11.99 -4.52
C ARG A 258 -6.42 12.46 -3.18
N GLU A 259 -5.92 11.55 -2.33
CA GLU A 259 -5.62 11.92 -0.94
C GLU A 259 -4.52 11.10 -0.24
N LEU A 260 -4.31 9.81 -0.59
CA LEU A 260 -3.30 9.00 0.09
C LEU A 260 -1.88 9.37 -0.34
N GLY A 261 -1.72 9.91 -1.56
CA GLY A 261 -0.42 10.15 -2.17
C GLY A 261 0.26 8.87 -2.65
N TYR A 262 1.35 9.05 -3.40
CA TYR A 262 2.06 7.94 -4.04
C TYR A 262 3.54 8.31 -4.30
N TYR A 263 4.24 7.56 -5.15
CA TYR A 263 5.64 7.82 -5.54
C TYR A 263 5.78 8.12 -7.02
N GLY A 264 6.88 8.75 -7.37
CA GLY A 264 7.33 8.97 -8.74
C GLY A 264 8.56 8.13 -9.09
N TYR A 265 9.04 8.26 -10.32
CA TYR A 265 10.21 7.55 -10.81
C TYR A 265 11.35 8.51 -11.19
N ASP A 266 12.59 8.12 -10.91
CA ASP A 266 13.78 8.78 -11.42
C ASP A 266 14.12 8.27 -12.83
N THR A 267 13.72 9.03 -13.84
CA THR A 267 14.00 8.67 -15.26
C THR A 267 15.38 9.10 -15.75
N LYS A 268 16.13 9.92 -14.98
CA LYS A 268 17.38 10.54 -15.42
C LYS A 268 18.45 9.56 -15.87
N PRO A 269 18.72 8.43 -15.17
CA PRO A 269 19.74 7.46 -15.60
C PRO A 269 19.41 6.77 -16.92
N PHE A 270 18.13 6.74 -17.29
CA PHE A 270 17.61 5.90 -18.38
C PHE A 270 17.14 6.69 -19.61
N ARG A 271 17.19 8.03 -19.59
CA ARG A 271 16.60 8.91 -20.62
C ARG A 271 16.90 8.52 -22.06
N LYS A 272 18.13 8.10 -22.35
CA LYS A 272 18.54 7.73 -23.72
C LYS A 272 18.00 6.37 -24.19
N TYR A 273 17.40 5.61 -23.30
CA TYR A 273 16.87 4.28 -23.58
C TYR A 273 15.34 4.20 -23.47
N LEU A 274 14.72 5.13 -22.73
CA LEU A 274 13.27 5.14 -22.52
C LEU A 274 12.54 5.56 -23.80
N THR A 275 11.34 5.02 -24.00
CA THR A 275 10.36 5.43 -25.00
C THR A 275 9.60 6.66 -24.52
N ILE A 276 9.30 6.71 -23.21
CA ILE A 276 8.61 7.85 -22.59
C ILE A 276 9.57 9.04 -22.40
N ASP A 277 9.07 10.24 -22.62
CA ASP A 277 9.79 11.49 -22.34
C ASP A 277 9.80 11.80 -20.82
N SER A 278 8.72 11.46 -20.14
CA SER A 278 8.52 11.72 -18.72
C SER A 278 7.57 10.72 -18.08
N SER A 279 7.87 10.30 -16.84
CA SER A 279 6.95 9.53 -16.01
C SER A 279 6.01 10.40 -15.18
N ARG A 280 6.14 11.73 -15.24
CA ARG A 280 5.35 12.64 -14.41
C ARG A 280 3.86 12.47 -14.67
N GLY A 281 3.08 12.41 -13.60
CA GLY A 281 1.62 12.24 -13.66
C GLY A 281 1.17 10.85 -14.13
N TYR A 282 2.07 9.84 -14.12
CA TYR A 282 1.74 8.50 -14.60
C TYR A 282 0.54 7.89 -13.86
N LEU A 283 0.44 8.12 -12.54
CA LEU A 283 -0.67 7.59 -11.74
C LEU A 283 -2.02 8.03 -12.33
N ASN A 284 -2.21 9.33 -12.58
CA ASN A 284 -3.45 9.85 -13.14
C ASN A 284 -3.66 9.40 -14.59
N ARG A 285 -2.58 9.33 -15.37
CA ARG A 285 -2.64 9.04 -16.81
C ARG A 285 -2.96 7.58 -17.12
N ILE A 286 -2.40 6.62 -16.34
CA ILE A 286 -2.45 5.20 -16.71
C ILE A 286 -3.09 4.30 -15.66
N MET A 287 -3.17 4.73 -14.38
CA MET A 287 -3.62 3.87 -13.28
C MET A 287 -5.08 4.13 -12.85
N LEU A 288 -5.70 5.21 -13.32
CA LEU A 288 -7.08 5.56 -12.96
C LEU A 288 -8.09 5.00 -13.96
N PRO A 289 -9.38 4.81 -13.56
CA PRO A 289 -10.48 4.60 -14.49
C PRO A 289 -10.50 5.70 -15.56
N LYS A 290 -10.89 5.34 -16.81
CA LYS A 290 -10.90 6.28 -17.95
C LYS A 290 -11.68 7.55 -17.69
N GLU A 291 -12.79 7.44 -16.98
CA GLU A 291 -13.67 8.56 -16.63
C GLU A 291 -13.06 9.53 -15.62
N LEU A 292 -12.00 9.13 -14.90
CA LEU A 292 -11.32 9.94 -13.89
C LEU A 292 -9.97 10.53 -14.37
N VAL A 293 -9.47 10.13 -15.52
CA VAL A 293 -8.22 10.68 -16.07
C VAL A 293 -8.34 12.20 -16.19
N ASP A 294 -7.34 12.92 -15.74
CA ASP A 294 -7.23 14.38 -15.68
C ASP A 294 -8.37 15.10 -14.90
N LYS A 295 -9.15 14.36 -14.12
CA LYS A 295 -10.25 14.93 -13.31
C LYS A 295 -10.02 14.83 -11.80
N VAL A 296 -9.02 14.04 -11.38
CA VAL A 296 -8.72 13.87 -9.97
C VAL A 296 -7.62 14.84 -9.56
N GLU A 297 -7.94 15.71 -8.60
CA GLU A 297 -6.98 16.60 -7.96
C GLU A 297 -6.58 16.04 -6.60
N TYR A 298 -5.30 16.18 -6.26
CA TYR A 298 -4.78 15.75 -4.97
C TYR A 298 -5.22 16.72 -3.87
N ARG A 299 -5.70 16.15 -2.76
CA ARG A 299 -6.17 16.86 -1.56
C ARG A 299 -5.23 16.54 -0.40
N PRO A 300 -4.45 17.52 0.10
CA PRO A 300 -3.46 17.28 1.16
C PRO A 300 -4.07 17.16 2.56
N GLU A 301 -5.37 17.35 2.72
CA GLU A 301 -6.07 17.43 4.02
C GLU A 301 -5.88 16.16 4.84
N LEU A 302 -5.85 14.97 4.20
CA LEU A 302 -5.59 13.71 4.89
C LEU A 302 -4.19 13.70 5.51
N TYR A 303 -3.17 14.10 4.73
CA TYR A 303 -1.81 14.20 5.24
C TYR A 303 -1.74 15.12 6.47
N HIS A 304 -2.31 16.33 6.37
CA HIS A 304 -2.31 17.30 7.46
C HIS A 304 -3.07 16.77 8.68
N LYS A 305 -4.24 16.15 8.48
CA LYS A 305 -5.05 15.56 9.57
C LYS A 305 -4.24 14.55 10.38
N VAL A 306 -3.57 13.61 9.72
CA VAL A 306 -2.78 12.57 10.40
C VAL A 306 -1.50 13.16 10.99
N TYR A 307 -0.79 14.00 10.24
CA TYR A 307 0.45 14.64 10.70
C TYR A 307 0.23 15.51 11.94
N ASP A 308 -0.80 16.38 11.91
CA ASP A 308 -1.12 17.29 13.01
C ASP A 308 -1.60 16.50 14.23
N PHE A 309 -2.42 15.44 14.04
CA PHE A 309 -2.83 14.58 15.13
C PHE A 309 -1.63 13.94 15.84
N LEU A 310 -0.68 13.38 15.12
CA LEU A 310 0.52 12.75 15.68
C LEU A 310 1.46 13.80 16.31
N ARG A 311 1.57 15.01 15.73
CA ARG A 311 2.37 16.09 16.29
C ARG A 311 1.82 16.61 17.62
N ASP A 312 0.52 16.83 17.67
CA ASP A 312 -0.11 17.57 18.78
C ASP A 312 -0.59 16.65 19.92
N ASN A 313 -0.71 15.34 19.67
CA ASN A 313 -1.11 14.35 20.66
C ASN A 313 0.02 13.35 20.92
N ASP A 314 -0.14 12.48 21.92
CA ASP A 314 0.77 11.37 22.24
C ASP A 314 -0.04 10.07 22.32
N PRO A 315 -0.64 9.60 21.20
CA PRO A 315 -1.48 8.41 21.20
C PRO A 315 -0.65 7.15 21.48
N LYS A 316 -1.25 6.15 22.12
CA LYS A 316 -0.61 4.85 22.29
C LYS A 316 -0.54 4.12 20.94
N MET A 317 0.57 4.30 20.26
CA MET A 317 0.82 3.73 18.93
C MET A 317 2.24 3.19 18.79
N ILE A 318 2.37 2.01 18.20
CA ILE A 318 3.66 1.44 17.79
C ILE A 318 3.67 1.30 16.27
N PHE A 319 4.58 2.00 15.64
CA PHE A 319 4.82 1.92 14.20
C PHE A 319 5.96 0.95 13.89
N ILE A 320 5.72 0.02 12.99
CA ILE A 320 6.69 -0.98 12.55
C ILE A 320 7.05 -0.73 11.10
N TYR A 321 8.35 -0.60 10.79
CA TYR A 321 8.84 -0.37 9.43
C TYR A 321 10.01 -1.29 9.09
N GLY A 322 10.26 -1.50 7.80
CA GLY A 322 11.45 -2.17 7.30
C GLY A 322 12.51 -1.16 6.84
N GLU A 323 13.80 -1.41 7.17
CA GLU A 323 14.90 -0.51 6.82
C GLU A 323 15.09 -0.36 5.30
N VAL A 324 14.87 -1.47 4.55
CA VAL A 324 15.07 -1.47 3.09
C VAL A 324 13.75 -1.28 2.31
N ASP A 325 12.62 -1.19 2.99
CA ASP A 325 11.33 -0.97 2.37
C ASP A 325 11.22 0.46 1.80
N PRO A 326 10.99 0.66 0.50
CA PRO A 326 10.83 1.99 -0.08
C PRO A 326 9.69 2.80 0.55
N TRP A 327 8.63 2.16 1.03
CA TRP A 327 7.54 2.82 1.74
C TRP A 327 7.99 3.45 3.06
N SER A 328 9.10 2.99 3.64
CA SER A 328 9.71 3.60 4.84
C SER A 328 10.30 4.98 4.56
N ALA A 329 10.47 5.37 3.29
CA ALA A 329 10.83 6.75 2.92
C ALA A 329 9.78 7.76 3.38
N THR A 330 8.53 7.34 3.43
CA THR A 330 7.39 8.17 3.82
C THR A 330 6.77 7.74 5.16
N ARG A 331 7.54 7.06 6.01
CA ARG A 331 7.12 6.72 7.37
C ARG A 331 6.70 7.97 8.16
N VAL A 332 5.94 7.76 9.21
CA VAL A 332 5.57 8.85 10.14
C VAL A 332 6.81 9.51 10.73
N PRO A 333 6.77 10.82 10.97
CA PRO A 333 7.86 11.53 11.66
C PRO A 333 7.99 11.07 13.12
N ILE A 334 9.21 11.06 13.64
CA ILE A 334 9.46 10.86 15.07
C ILE A 334 9.45 12.24 15.74
N PHE A 335 8.43 12.51 16.54
CA PHE A 335 8.30 13.76 17.26
C PHE A 335 9.00 13.70 18.62
N LYS A 336 9.67 14.79 19.01
CA LYS A 336 10.33 14.87 20.31
C LYS A 336 9.31 14.92 21.45
N GLY A 337 9.64 14.25 22.56
CA GLY A 337 8.83 14.27 23.78
C GLY A 337 7.64 13.30 23.78
N LYS A 338 7.47 12.51 22.76
CA LYS A 338 6.46 11.43 22.74
C LYS A 338 6.91 10.26 23.62
N VAL A 339 6.02 9.73 24.41
CA VAL A 339 6.25 8.59 25.32
C VAL A 339 5.45 7.38 24.85
N ASN A 340 4.24 7.60 24.38
CA ASN A 340 3.29 6.55 23.96
C ASN A 340 3.38 6.25 22.46
N GLU A 341 3.91 7.17 21.66
CA GLU A 341 4.14 6.98 20.24
C GLU A 341 5.57 6.48 20.01
N GLN A 342 5.72 5.28 19.50
CA GLN A 342 7.01 4.63 19.27
C GLN A 342 7.16 4.15 17.83
N VAL A 343 8.35 4.28 17.26
CA VAL A 343 8.68 3.85 15.89
C VAL A 343 9.83 2.88 15.93
N TYR A 344 9.59 1.67 15.42
CA TYR A 344 10.59 0.61 15.31
C TYR A 344 10.89 0.33 13.84
N ILE A 345 12.17 0.26 13.50
CA ILE A 345 12.65 -0.04 12.15
C ILE A 345 13.44 -1.34 12.19
N GLN A 346 12.93 -2.37 11.55
CA GLN A 346 13.60 -3.67 11.46
C GLN A 346 14.88 -3.54 10.61
N PRO A 347 16.07 -3.84 11.17
CA PRO A 347 17.32 -3.84 10.40
C PRO A 347 17.26 -4.84 9.24
N GLY A 348 17.58 -4.37 8.02
CA GLY A 348 17.47 -5.17 6.79
C GLY A 348 16.04 -5.59 6.42
N GLY A 349 15.04 -5.17 7.18
CA GLY A 349 13.63 -5.52 6.97
C GLY A 349 13.05 -4.87 5.73
N SER A 350 12.18 -5.61 5.03
CA SER A 350 11.40 -5.18 3.87
C SER A 350 9.96 -4.79 4.29
N HIS A 351 9.05 -4.68 3.32
CA HIS A 351 7.60 -4.50 3.55
C HIS A 351 6.96 -5.65 4.37
N ARG A 352 7.73 -6.70 4.60
CA ARG A 352 7.35 -7.85 5.44
C ARG A 352 7.75 -7.70 6.92
N ALA A 353 8.19 -6.52 7.34
CA ALA A 353 8.52 -6.24 8.75
C ALA A 353 7.29 -6.41 9.64
N ARG A 354 7.41 -7.23 10.68
CA ARG A 354 6.37 -7.55 11.67
C ARG A 354 7.01 -7.71 13.05
N ILE A 355 6.22 -7.64 14.11
CA ILE A 355 6.72 -7.90 15.47
C ILE A 355 7.37 -9.28 15.56
N GLY A 356 6.72 -10.31 15.00
CA GLY A 356 7.17 -11.68 15.06
C GLY A 356 8.51 -11.96 14.37
N ASN A 357 8.92 -11.13 13.42
CA ASN A 357 10.20 -11.28 12.72
C ASN A 357 11.23 -10.18 13.06
N MET A 358 10.95 -9.36 14.09
CA MET A 358 11.96 -8.45 14.67
C MET A 358 13.12 -9.22 15.30
N PRO A 359 14.33 -8.62 15.40
CA PRO A 359 15.40 -9.13 16.27
C PRO A 359 14.93 -9.29 17.71
N GLU A 360 15.49 -10.28 18.43
CA GLU A 360 15.03 -10.61 19.80
C GLU A 360 15.16 -9.44 20.78
N ASP A 361 16.17 -8.59 20.61
CA ASP A 361 16.38 -7.37 21.41
C ASP A 361 15.39 -6.24 21.11
N MET A 362 14.59 -6.39 20.08
CA MET A 362 13.55 -5.43 19.66
C MET A 362 12.12 -5.93 19.90
N LYS A 363 11.95 -7.19 20.28
CA LYS A 363 10.68 -7.79 20.68
C LYS A 363 10.38 -7.46 22.13
#